data_e4ea82c49e050bca4db88518d9a1d813
#
_entry.id   e4ea82c49e050bca4db88518d9a1d813
#
_cell.length_a   1.000
_cell.length_b   1.000
_cell.length_c   1.000
_cell.angle_alpha   90.00
_cell.angle_beta   90.00
_cell.angle_gamma   90.00
#
_symmetry.space_group_name_H-M   'P 1'
#
loop_
_entity.id
_entity.type
_entity.pdbx_description
1 polymer ?
#
loop_
_entity_poly.entity_id
_entity_poly.type
_entity_poly.pdbx_seq_one_letter_code
_entity_poly.pdbx_strand_id
1 'polypeptide(L)'
;MKEMINFGIDLGTSNSLIAKFNSGHVEVFRNPRGHKESIPSVVGYRKDKILVGDKAREYLEKDPKNVVGRFKRKMGTSETFNIAAIDTSKTPIELSSQVLKELKGFVHTGETVDSAVITIPASFDTAQSNATKDAGEKAGLEGVVLLQEPIAA
;
A
#
# COMPACT_ATOMS: atom_id res chain seq x y z
N MET A 1 -13.30 25.62 -1.17
CA MET A 1 -14.23 24.51 -1.43
C MET A 1 -13.53 23.20 -1.10
N LYS A 2 -14.14 22.40 -0.25
CA LYS A 2 -13.56 21.10 0.09
C LYS A 2 -13.69 20.17 -1.11
N GLU A 3 -12.56 19.65 -1.56
CA GLU A 3 -12.57 18.59 -2.56
C GLU A 3 -13.06 17.30 -1.90
N MET A 4 -13.95 16.60 -2.59
CA MET A 4 -14.37 15.28 -2.14
C MET A 4 -13.27 14.26 -2.41
N ILE A 5 -12.99 13.43 -1.41
CA ILE A 5 -12.04 12.34 -1.58
C ILE A 5 -12.78 11.20 -2.26
N ASN A 6 -12.39 10.89 -3.49
CA ASN A 6 -13.05 9.89 -4.32
C ASN A 6 -12.31 8.55 -4.37
N PHE A 7 -11.07 8.51 -3.94
CA PHE A 7 -10.26 7.30 -4.00
C PHE A 7 -10.24 6.59 -2.67
N GLY A 8 -10.38 5.28 -2.71
CA GLY A 8 -10.26 4.41 -1.55
C GLY A 8 -9.18 3.38 -1.77
N ILE A 9 -8.38 3.14 -0.74
CA ILE A 9 -7.30 2.15 -0.78
C ILE A 9 -7.50 1.17 0.35
N ASP A 10 -7.47 -0.11 0.02
CA ASP A 10 -7.38 -1.18 0.99
C ASP A 10 -5.92 -1.66 1.01
N LEU A 11 -5.19 -1.28 2.05
CA LEU A 11 -3.81 -1.70 2.25
C LEU A 11 -3.83 -2.94 3.14
N GLY A 12 -3.98 -4.11 2.52
CA GLY A 12 -4.10 -5.37 3.24
C GLY A 12 -2.75 -5.99 3.61
N THR A 13 -2.77 -6.93 4.54
CA THR A 13 -1.58 -7.68 4.95
C THR A 13 -1.02 -8.51 3.79
N SER A 14 -1.89 -9.15 3.04
CA SER A 14 -1.51 -10.04 1.93
C SER A 14 -1.71 -9.40 0.56
N ASN A 15 -2.78 -8.63 0.39
CA ASN A 15 -3.14 -8.01 -0.89
C ASN A 15 -3.66 -6.60 -0.67
N SER A 16 -3.48 -5.76 -1.67
CA SER A 16 -3.93 -4.36 -1.63
C SER A 16 -4.63 -3.99 -2.92
N LEU A 17 -5.55 -3.03 -2.85
CA LEU A 17 -6.27 -2.54 -4.03
C LEU A 17 -6.57 -1.05 -3.91
N ILE A 18 -6.86 -0.43 -5.04
CA ILE A 18 -7.32 0.96 -5.12
C ILE A 18 -8.62 1.02 -5.93
N ALA A 19 -9.55 1.82 -5.45
CA ALA A 19 -10.84 2.00 -6.08
C ALA A 19 -11.22 3.48 -6.13
N LYS A 20 -12.15 3.80 -7.00
CA LYS A 20 -12.76 5.13 -7.07
C LYS A 20 -14.24 5.00 -6.81
N PHE A 21 -14.76 5.88 -5.99
CA PHE A 21 -16.19 6.03 -5.80
C PHE A 21 -16.72 7.08 -6.79
N ASN A 22 -17.63 6.67 -7.64
CA ASN A 22 -18.17 7.53 -8.69
C ASN A 22 -19.69 7.38 -8.77
N SER A 23 -20.43 8.37 -8.28
CA SER A 23 -21.90 8.46 -8.40
C SER A 23 -22.63 7.20 -7.95
N GLY A 24 -22.30 6.68 -6.77
CA GLY A 24 -22.93 5.47 -6.24
C GLY A 24 -22.32 4.15 -6.70
N HIS A 25 -21.30 4.21 -7.55
CA HIS A 25 -20.58 3.04 -8.03
C HIS A 25 -19.16 3.02 -7.47
N VAL A 26 -18.69 1.83 -7.13
CA VAL A 26 -17.28 1.62 -6.78
C VAL A 26 -16.60 0.95 -7.97
N GLU A 27 -15.59 1.62 -8.50
CA GLU A 27 -14.77 1.09 -9.59
C GLU A 27 -13.40 0.74 -9.06
N VAL A 28 -13.06 -0.55 -9.09
CA VAL A 28 -11.73 -1.01 -8.69
C VAL A 28 -10.80 -0.89 -9.89
N PHE A 29 -9.66 -0.21 -9.70
CA PHE A 29 -8.66 -0.10 -10.75
C PHE A 29 -7.85 -1.37 -10.83
N ARG A 30 -7.70 -1.88 -12.04
CA ARG A 30 -6.97 -3.11 -12.28
C ARG A 30 -5.50 -2.83 -12.58
N ASN A 31 -4.66 -3.74 -12.17
CA ASN A 31 -3.26 -3.70 -12.55
C ASN A 31 -3.16 -3.76 -14.08
N PRO A 32 -2.49 -2.80 -14.74
CA PRO A 32 -2.30 -2.83 -16.20
C PRO A 32 -1.63 -4.11 -16.68
N ARG A 33 -0.88 -4.77 -15.83
CA ARG A 33 -0.28 -6.07 -16.11
C ARG A 33 -1.11 -7.16 -15.45
N GLY A 34 -1.71 -8.04 -16.23
CA GLY A 34 -2.49 -9.17 -15.75
C GLY A 34 -3.93 -8.86 -15.39
N HIS A 35 -4.34 -7.59 -15.36
CA HIS A 35 -5.72 -7.13 -15.14
C HIS A 35 -6.38 -7.61 -13.84
N LYS A 36 -5.59 -7.88 -12.82
CA LYS A 36 -6.12 -8.24 -11.50
C LYS A 36 -6.56 -7.00 -10.73
N GLU A 37 -7.59 -7.16 -9.90
CA GLU A 37 -8.14 -6.07 -9.07
C GLU A 37 -7.30 -5.78 -7.81
N SER A 38 -6.43 -6.70 -7.42
CA SER A 38 -5.56 -6.50 -6.28
C SER A 38 -4.12 -6.91 -6.61
N ILE A 39 -3.18 -6.42 -5.80
CA ILE A 39 -1.78 -6.83 -5.91
C ILE A 39 -1.32 -7.41 -4.57
N PRO A 40 -0.38 -8.35 -4.61
CA PRO A 40 0.27 -8.80 -3.37
C PRO A 40 0.96 -7.63 -2.67
N SER A 41 0.80 -7.53 -1.35
CA SER A 41 1.47 -6.52 -0.53
C SER A 41 2.90 -6.99 -0.25
N VAL A 42 3.71 -7.02 -1.30
CA VAL A 42 5.08 -7.53 -1.28
C VAL A 42 5.98 -6.54 -2.01
N VAL A 43 7.12 -6.24 -1.42
CA VAL A 43 8.10 -5.31 -1.98
C VAL A 43 9.46 -6.01 -2.06
N GLY A 44 10.10 -5.94 -3.22
CA GLY A 44 11.42 -6.49 -3.45
C GLY A 44 12.38 -5.41 -3.93
N TYR A 45 13.64 -5.55 -3.55
CA TYR A 45 14.68 -4.58 -3.91
C TYR A 45 15.78 -5.25 -4.73
N ARG A 46 16.18 -4.57 -5.78
CA ARG A 46 17.35 -4.90 -6.56
C ARG A 46 18.26 -3.68 -6.58
N LYS A 47 19.50 -3.83 -7.04
CA LYS A 47 20.48 -2.73 -7.01
C LYS A 47 19.94 -1.43 -7.62
N ASP A 48 19.16 -1.53 -8.68
CA ASP A 48 18.74 -0.40 -9.48
C ASP A 48 17.22 -0.24 -9.59
N LYS A 49 16.43 -1.08 -8.92
CA LYS A 49 14.97 -0.98 -9.01
C LYS A 49 14.25 -1.61 -7.83
N ILE A 50 12.99 -1.20 -7.67
CA ILE A 50 12.08 -1.71 -6.66
C ILE A 50 10.98 -2.49 -7.38
N LEU A 51 10.70 -3.69 -6.89
CA LEU A 51 9.61 -4.52 -7.38
C LEU A 51 8.46 -4.47 -6.38
N VAL A 52 7.24 -4.35 -6.87
CA VAL A 52 6.05 -4.33 -6.02
C VAL A 52 4.99 -5.26 -6.60
N GLY A 53 4.34 -6.01 -5.74
CA GLY A 53 3.23 -6.87 -6.15
C GLY A 53 3.67 -8.23 -6.69
N ASP A 54 3.07 -8.65 -7.80
CA ASP A 54 3.29 -10.00 -8.35
C ASP A 54 4.75 -10.30 -8.66
N LYS A 55 5.46 -9.35 -9.24
CA LYS A 55 6.88 -9.53 -9.55
C LYS A 55 7.71 -9.73 -8.28
N ALA A 56 7.43 -8.96 -7.24
CA ALA A 56 8.13 -9.12 -5.97
C ALA A 56 7.81 -10.47 -5.35
N ARG A 57 6.55 -10.88 -5.40
CA ARG A 57 6.12 -12.16 -4.83
C ARG A 57 6.83 -13.37 -5.46
N GLU A 58 7.11 -13.30 -6.76
CA GLU A 58 7.85 -14.36 -7.45
C GLU A 58 9.22 -14.62 -6.82
N TYR A 59 9.81 -13.61 -6.19
CA TYR A 59 11.13 -13.71 -5.58
C TYR A 59 11.11 -13.98 -4.07
N LEU A 60 9.94 -14.12 -3.46
CA LEU A 60 9.85 -14.38 -2.01
C LEU A 60 10.61 -15.64 -1.59
N GLU A 61 10.53 -16.70 -2.38
CA GLU A 61 11.22 -17.96 -2.10
C GLU A 61 12.62 -18.00 -2.70
N LYS A 62 12.80 -17.35 -3.86
CA LYS A 62 14.06 -17.39 -4.60
C LYS A 62 15.11 -16.45 -4.04
N ASP A 63 14.68 -15.32 -3.48
CA ASP A 63 15.58 -14.27 -3.01
C ASP A 63 15.05 -13.60 -1.73
N PRO A 64 14.83 -14.39 -0.67
CA PRO A 64 14.18 -13.88 0.54
C PRO A 64 14.94 -12.78 1.26
N LYS A 65 16.21 -12.60 0.99
CA LYS A 65 17.04 -11.54 1.58
C LYS A 65 16.68 -10.15 1.08
N ASN A 66 15.99 -10.07 -0.04
CA ASN A 66 15.70 -8.80 -0.72
C ASN A 66 14.21 -8.56 -0.94
N VAL A 67 13.35 -9.43 -0.42
CA VAL A 67 11.91 -9.35 -0.63
C VAL A 67 11.18 -9.46 0.71
N VAL A 68 10.24 -8.56 0.94
CA VAL A 68 9.49 -8.51 2.20
C VAL A 68 7.99 -8.55 1.91
N GLY A 69 7.30 -9.46 2.58
CA GLY A 69 5.84 -9.50 2.63
C GLY A 69 5.35 -9.36 4.07
N ARG A 70 4.05 -9.20 4.22
CA ARG A 70 3.36 -9.16 5.53
C ARG A 70 3.90 -8.08 6.50
N PHE A 71 4.53 -7.04 5.98
CA PHE A 71 5.10 -5.98 6.81
C PHE A 71 4.06 -5.13 7.54
N LYS A 72 2.81 -5.17 7.10
CA LYS A 72 1.71 -4.47 7.78
C LYS A 72 1.56 -4.92 9.23
N ARG A 73 1.89 -6.17 9.54
CA ARG A 73 1.86 -6.70 10.91
C ARG A 73 2.79 -5.97 11.85
N LYS A 74 3.80 -5.28 11.32
CA LYS A 74 4.79 -4.55 12.10
C LYS A 74 4.59 -3.04 12.05
N MET A 75 3.47 -2.58 11.48
CA MET A 75 3.12 -1.15 11.47
C MET A 75 3.02 -0.64 12.91
N GLY A 76 3.55 0.55 13.15
CA GLY A 76 3.54 1.16 14.47
C GLY A 76 4.63 0.65 15.41
N THR A 77 5.47 -0.28 14.96
CA THR A 77 6.62 -0.77 15.73
C THR A 77 7.91 -0.16 15.21
N SER A 78 8.99 -0.33 15.99
CA SER A 78 10.34 0.09 15.58
C SER A 78 11.08 -0.97 14.78
N GLU A 79 10.44 -2.09 14.44
CA GLU A 79 11.08 -3.16 13.68
C GLU A 79 11.41 -2.70 12.27
N THR A 80 12.52 -3.21 11.74
CA THR A 80 12.98 -2.95 10.38
C THR A 80 13.29 -4.26 9.68
N PHE A 81 13.31 -4.20 8.35
CA PHE A 81 13.61 -5.35 7.51
C PHE A 81 14.91 -5.09 6.76
N ASN A 82 15.90 -5.92 6.99
CA ASN A 82 17.20 -5.78 6.35
C ASN A 82 17.12 -6.22 4.88
N ILE A 83 17.61 -5.37 3.99
CA ILE A 83 17.61 -5.62 2.54
C ILE A 83 19.06 -5.71 2.07
N ALA A 84 19.51 -6.92 1.77
CA ALA A 84 20.91 -7.16 1.42
C ALA A 84 21.36 -6.43 0.14
N ALA A 85 20.49 -6.38 -0.87
CA ALA A 85 20.83 -5.80 -2.18
C ALA A 85 21.17 -4.32 -2.14
N ILE A 86 20.65 -3.59 -1.15
CA ILE A 86 20.88 -2.15 -1.01
C ILE A 86 21.62 -1.81 0.28
N ASP A 87 22.06 -2.81 1.01
CA ASP A 87 22.85 -2.69 2.25
C ASP A 87 22.22 -1.71 3.25
N THR A 88 20.91 -1.80 3.42
CA THR A 88 20.16 -0.98 4.38
C THR A 88 18.91 -1.70 4.85
N SER A 89 18.23 -1.11 5.82
CA SER A 89 16.97 -1.64 6.34
C SER A 89 15.81 -0.73 5.94
N LYS A 90 14.63 -1.31 5.78
CA LYS A 90 13.40 -0.58 5.48
C LYS A 90 12.38 -0.77 6.59
N THR A 91 11.67 0.31 6.89
CA THR A 91 10.59 0.30 7.88
C THR A 91 9.28 -0.20 7.25
N PRO A 92 8.32 -0.67 8.05
CA PRO A 92 6.99 -0.98 7.53
C PRO A 92 6.33 0.21 6.81
N ILE A 93 6.56 1.44 7.28
CA ILE A 93 6.06 2.66 6.64
C ILE A 93 6.64 2.82 5.24
N GLU A 94 7.95 2.64 5.09
CA GLU A 94 8.61 2.75 3.78
C GLU A 94 8.11 1.67 2.81
N LEU A 95 7.96 0.45 3.29
CA LEU A 95 7.45 -0.65 2.46
C LEU A 95 6.01 -0.42 2.06
N SER A 96 5.16 0.02 2.99
CA SER A 96 3.77 0.35 2.71
C SER A 96 3.66 1.49 1.70
N SER A 97 4.54 2.49 1.79
CA SER A 97 4.54 3.60 0.83
C SER A 97 4.83 3.13 -0.59
N GLN A 98 5.66 2.11 -0.77
CA GLN A 98 5.93 1.54 -2.09
C GLN A 98 4.69 0.87 -2.67
N VAL A 99 3.94 0.14 -1.86
CA VAL A 99 2.67 -0.47 -2.30
C VAL A 99 1.67 0.62 -2.70
N LEU A 100 1.56 1.67 -1.90
CA LEU A 100 0.65 2.78 -2.19
C LEU A 100 1.02 3.51 -3.48
N LYS A 101 2.31 3.72 -3.74
CA LYS A 101 2.78 4.32 -4.99
C LYS A 101 2.40 3.47 -6.20
N GLU A 102 2.56 2.16 -6.09
CA GLU A 102 2.19 1.22 -7.16
C GLU A 102 0.69 1.29 -7.45
N LEU A 103 -0.14 1.29 -6.40
CA LEU A 103 -1.59 1.40 -6.55
C LEU A 103 -2.00 2.72 -7.21
N LYS A 104 -1.38 3.83 -6.83
CA LYS A 104 -1.64 5.13 -7.46
C LYS A 104 -1.40 5.06 -8.97
N GLY A 105 -0.40 4.32 -9.39
CA GLY A 105 -0.08 4.13 -10.80
C GLY A 105 -1.14 3.36 -11.59
N PHE A 106 -2.08 2.69 -10.92
CA PHE A 106 -3.15 1.96 -11.60
C PHE A 106 -4.29 2.88 -12.08
N VAL A 107 -4.35 4.10 -11.57
CA VAL A 107 -5.38 5.06 -11.98
C VAL A 107 -5.08 5.56 -13.39
N HIS A 108 -5.89 5.12 -14.34
CA HIS A 108 -5.68 5.36 -15.77
C HIS A 108 -6.61 6.42 -16.35
N THR A 109 -7.37 7.11 -15.50
CA THR A 109 -8.35 8.11 -15.94
C THR A 109 -7.74 9.48 -16.23
N GLY A 110 -6.43 9.63 -16.05
CA GLY A 110 -5.75 10.91 -16.18
C GLY A 110 -5.83 11.77 -14.91
N GLU A 111 -6.54 11.28 -13.90
CA GLU A 111 -6.64 11.98 -12.62
C GLU A 111 -5.38 11.77 -11.78
N THR A 112 -5.02 12.81 -11.01
CA THR A 112 -3.97 12.70 -10.02
C THR A 112 -4.58 12.27 -8.69
N VAL A 113 -4.00 11.26 -8.04
CA VAL A 113 -4.46 10.79 -6.74
C VAL A 113 -3.73 11.59 -5.66
N ASP A 114 -4.33 12.70 -5.24
CA ASP A 114 -3.76 13.57 -4.20
C ASP A 114 -4.26 13.23 -2.81
N SER A 115 -5.43 12.61 -2.72
CA SER A 115 -6.06 12.27 -1.45
C SER A 115 -6.76 10.92 -1.57
N ALA A 116 -6.76 10.17 -0.48
CA ALA A 116 -7.43 8.87 -0.46
C ALA A 116 -7.93 8.53 0.95
N VAL A 117 -8.99 7.74 0.98
CA VAL A 117 -9.42 7.06 2.20
C VAL A 117 -8.66 5.74 2.25
N ILE A 118 -7.96 5.48 3.34
CA ILE A 118 -7.28 4.20 3.54
C ILE A 118 -8.02 3.43 4.63
N THR A 119 -8.47 2.22 4.33
CA THR A 119 -9.15 1.39 5.32
C THR A 119 -8.14 0.75 6.26
N ILE A 120 -8.48 0.71 7.54
CA ILE A 120 -7.66 0.10 8.57
C ILE A 120 -8.49 -0.89 9.38
N PRO A 121 -7.87 -1.96 9.92
CA PRO A 121 -8.59 -2.87 10.82
C PRO A 121 -9.10 -2.15 12.06
N ALA A 122 -10.24 -2.58 12.57
CA ALA A 122 -10.79 -2.04 13.81
C ALA A 122 -9.85 -2.25 15.01
N SER A 123 -8.96 -3.25 14.92
CA SER A 123 -7.97 -3.55 15.96
C SER A 123 -6.75 -2.62 15.97
N PHE A 124 -6.60 -1.74 14.97
CA PHE A 124 -5.46 -0.83 14.93
C PHE A 124 -5.51 0.16 16.09
N ASP A 125 -4.38 0.32 16.77
CA ASP A 125 -4.19 1.36 17.77
C ASP A 125 -3.73 2.69 17.13
N THR A 126 -3.47 3.68 17.96
CA THR A 126 -3.06 5.01 17.50
C THR A 126 -1.70 4.96 16.77
N ALA A 127 -0.75 4.16 17.27
CA ALA A 127 0.56 4.05 16.64
C ALA A 127 0.47 3.42 15.24
N GLN A 128 -0.34 2.37 15.10
CA GLN A 128 -0.56 1.70 13.81
C GLN A 128 -1.29 2.61 12.84
N SER A 129 -2.28 3.34 13.31
CA SER A 129 -3.05 4.30 12.49
C SER A 129 -2.18 5.44 12.01
N ASN A 130 -1.37 6.01 12.90
CA ASN A 130 -0.43 7.08 12.53
C ASN A 130 0.61 6.60 11.51
N ALA A 131 1.11 5.38 11.67
CA ALA A 131 2.07 4.80 10.72
C ALA A 131 1.43 4.63 9.34
N THR A 132 0.18 4.23 9.27
CA THR A 132 -0.56 4.11 8.00
C THR A 132 -0.71 5.46 7.32
N LYS A 133 -1.05 6.49 8.09
CA LYS A 133 -1.15 7.84 7.58
C LYS A 133 0.19 8.34 7.05
N ASP A 134 1.27 8.10 7.81
CA ASP A 134 2.63 8.48 7.40
C ASP A 134 3.03 7.79 6.09
N ALA A 135 2.65 6.52 5.93
CA ALA A 135 2.90 5.79 4.70
C ALA A 135 2.19 6.43 3.50
N GLY A 136 0.94 6.86 3.69
CA GLY A 136 0.18 7.58 2.67
C GLY A 136 0.84 8.90 2.28
N GLU A 137 1.25 9.69 3.25
CA GLU A 137 1.94 10.94 3.00
C GLU A 137 3.27 10.71 2.28
N LYS A 138 4.02 9.69 2.68
CA LYS A 138 5.28 9.31 2.04
C LYS A 138 5.08 8.84 0.59
N ALA A 139 3.91 8.30 0.28
CA ALA A 139 3.55 7.89 -1.08
C ALA A 139 3.07 9.07 -1.95
N GLY A 140 3.02 10.27 -1.40
CA GLY A 140 2.62 11.47 -2.12
C GLY A 140 1.16 11.87 -1.97
N LEU A 141 0.46 11.30 -0.99
CA LEU A 141 -0.92 11.71 -0.69
C LEU A 141 -0.88 12.93 0.24
N GLU A 142 -1.47 14.03 -0.21
CA GLU A 142 -1.59 15.26 0.58
C GLU A 142 -2.67 15.13 1.64
N GLY A 143 -3.73 14.37 1.34
CA GLY A 143 -4.82 14.11 2.26
C GLY A 143 -5.04 12.62 2.46
N VAL A 144 -4.98 12.18 3.72
CA VAL A 144 -5.26 10.79 4.08
C VAL A 144 -6.35 10.79 5.14
N VAL A 145 -7.45 10.11 4.84
CA VAL A 145 -8.52 9.85 5.80
C VAL A 145 -8.51 8.35 6.10
N LEU A 146 -8.44 8.01 7.37
CA LEU A 146 -8.47 6.61 7.80
C LEU A 146 -9.92 6.22 8.10
N LEU A 147 -10.32 5.06 7.60
CA LEU A 147 -11.65 4.52 7.83
C LEU A 147 -11.51 3.13 8.42
N GLN A 148 -12.04 2.94 9.63
CA GLN A 148 -12.01 1.64 10.28
C GLN A 148 -12.97 0.67 9.61
N GLU A 149 -12.50 -0.54 9.35
CA GLU A 149 -13.34 -1.63 8.89
C GLU A 149 -14.29 -2.05 10.02
N PRO A 150 -15.55 -2.39 9.72
CA PRO A 150 -16.46 -2.91 10.74
C PRO A 150 -15.91 -4.20 11.34
N ILE A 151 -16.15 -4.38 12.64
CA ILE A 151 -15.85 -5.65 13.29
C ILE A 151 -16.85 -6.66 12.74
N ALA A 152 -16.36 -7.78 12.20
CA ALA A 152 -17.23 -8.87 11.74
C ALA A 152 -18.00 -9.43 12.92
N ALA A 153 -19.29 -9.43 12.80
CA ALA A 153 -20.17 -10.00 13.83
C ALA A 153 -20.12 -11.52 13.80
#